data_b370e0bbb2968a1bc5f873847bfc9ae9
#
_entry.id   b370e0bbb2968a1bc5f873847bfc9ae9
#
_cell.length_a   1.000
_cell.length_b   1.000
_cell.length_c   1.000
_cell.angle_alpha   90.00
_cell.angle_beta   90.00
_cell.angle_gamma   90.00
#
_symmetry.space_group_name_H-M   'P 1'
#
loop_
_entity.id
_entity.type
_entity.pdbx_description
1 polymer ?
#
loop_
_entity_poly.entity_id
_entity_poly.type
_entity_poly.pdbx_seq_one_letter_code
_entity_poly.pdbx_strand_id
1 'polypeptide(L)'
;MKKVILSIFLLALMAASATAQDSTNIRKGWTFGVLPSFAYDADLGLQLGALTNVYYFGDGKIYPEYYHSFYAEAAYTTKHYGLFRLSYDSKYLIPGHRLSIDLTYLPDQMCDFYGFNGYATHYNPGYADPSSPHYLTRAYYKMKRDMFRFSADLQGTIAKPWYWNAGAGLLYYNYGSVDVDRLNKFAKNDPLPDEPTLFDEYVRLGYITQPGIHLTGLSPFSAQGYHPYLHGGLTFDTRDRQQNPRRGIHADAFLTYYAGLGDMSDYNCLKFNAAWRHYLPLIPNRLTFAYRLGTQLNVAGDSPFYLNTYLNQLYMQRVIYEGLGGANSIRGIMRNRILAEGVAFANVEFRVQVAHFRIGKENFYIGLNPFMDAGMVVQPYDKKVSDPHQVILAATTDGIIYDYEAYYDESNLYTPHLSAGCGLKVAMNDNFVLSVDWATALDKQDNGKFSNLYIKMGYMF
;
A
#
# COMPACT_ATOMS: atom_id res chain seq x y z
N MET A 1 13.68 -9.81 -21.59
CA MET A 1 13.55 -9.16 -20.27
C MET A 1 14.73 -8.24 -19.93
N LYS A 2 15.99 -8.73 -19.80
CA LYS A 2 17.16 -7.87 -19.39
C LYS A 2 17.35 -6.61 -20.27
N LYS A 3 17.24 -6.72 -21.60
CA LYS A 3 17.38 -5.57 -22.51
C LYS A 3 16.24 -4.56 -22.41
N VAL A 4 15.02 -5.02 -22.15
CA VAL A 4 13.82 -4.16 -21.96
C VAL A 4 13.95 -3.39 -20.65
N ILE A 5 14.35 -4.04 -19.55
CA ILE A 5 14.56 -3.39 -18.24
C ILE A 5 15.66 -2.32 -18.35
N LEU A 6 16.76 -2.61 -19.05
CA LEU A 6 17.85 -1.64 -19.27
C LEU A 6 17.41 -0.45 -20.14
N SER A 7 16.60 -0.68 -21.18
CA SER A 7 16.08 0.40 -22.05
C SER A 7 15.09 1.29 -21.29
N ILE A 8 14.25 0.72 -20.44
CA ILE A 8 13.31 1.47 -19.59
C ILE A 8 14.07 2.25 -18.51
N PHE A 9 15.11 1.67 -17.95
CA PHE A 9 16.01 2.33 -17.00
C PHE A 9 16.69 3.56 -17.64
N LEU A 10 17.17 3.43 -18.87
CA LEU A 10 17.74 4.54 -19.65
C LEU A 10 16.69 5.60 -20.01
N LEU A 11 15.47 5.21 -20.35
CA LEU A 11 14.37 6.13 -20.64
C LEU A 11 13.93 6.91 -19.40
N ALA A 12 13.84 6.26 -18.23
CA ALA A 12 13.53 6.90 -16.96
C ALA A 12 14.65 7.89 -16.54
N LEU A 13 15.91 7.53 -16.75
CA LEU A 13 17.05 8.42 -16.54
C LEU A 13 17.04 9.62 -17.48
N MET A 14 16.69 9.43 -18.76
CA MET A 14 16.60 10.53 -19.75
C MET A 14 15.40 11.45 -19.47
N ALA A 15 14.26 10.90 -19.07
CA ALA A 15 13.09 11.70 -18.64
C ALA A 15 13.38 12.50 -17.36
N ALA A 16 14.12 11.92 -16.42
CA ALA A 16 14.57 12.60 -15.21
C ALA A 16 15.57 13.73 -15.52
N SER A 17 16.43 13.55 -16.52
CA SER A 17 17.38 14.61 -16.96
C SER A 17 16.66 15.83 -17.54
N ALA A 18 15.51 15.64 -18.18
CA ALA A 18 14.71 16.73 -18.73
C ALA A 18 14.04 17.60 -17.66
N THR A 19 13.93 17.11 -16.41
CA THR A 19 13.36 17.82 -15.27
C THR A 19 14.42 18.25 -14.24
N ALA A 20 15.69 17.92 -14.49
CA ALA A 20 16.80 18.29 -13.62
C ALA A 20 16.93 19.81 -13.57
N GLN A 21 16.77 20.32 -12.39
CA GLN A 21 16.61 21.72 -12.08
C GLN A 21 17.97 22.41 -12.03
N ASP A 22 18.17 23.35 -12.94
CA ASP A 22 19.28 24.28 -12.83
C ASP A 22 19.07 25.13 -11.54
N SER A 23 19.90 24.92 -10.53
CA SER A 23 19.78 25.57 -9.20
C SER A 23 19.95 27.10 -9.24
N THR A 24 20.24 27.65 -10.40
CA THR A 24 20.41 29.09 -10.65
C THR A 24 19.17 29.76 -11.23
N ASN A 25 18.18 29.00 -11.73
CA ASN A 25 16.98 29.56 -12.35
C ASN A 25 15.81 29.54 -11.37
N ILE A 26 15.48 30.69 -10.78
CA ILE A 26 14.27 30.90 -10.01
C ILE A 26 13.06 30.75 -10.93
N ARG A 27 12.24 29.74 -10.69
CA ARG A 27 10.98 29.54 -11.44
C ARG A 27 9.92 30.53 -10.97
N LYS A 28 9.14 31.06 -11.93
CA LYS A 28 8.03 32.02 -11.73
C LYS A 28 6.81 31.55 -12.49
N GLY A 29 5.63 31.98 -12.02
CA GLY A 29 4.37 31.62 -12.64
C GLY A 29 4.07 30.14 -12.60
N TRP A 30 3.39 29.65 -13.62
CA TRP A 30 3.02 28.24 -13.76
C TRP A 30 4.15 27.43 -14.39
N THR A 31 4.39 26.27 -13.83
CA THR A 31 5.34 25.26 -14.36
C THR A 31 4.69 23.90 -14.31
N PHE A 32 4.81 23.15 -15.38
CA PHE A 32 4.28 21.78 -15.43
C PHE A 32 5.32 20.82 -16.01
N GLY A 33 5.16 19.55 -15.64
CA GLY A 33 5.97 18.47 -16.19
C GLY A 33 5.13 17.20 -16.29
N VAL A 34 5.24 16.49 -17.39
CA VAL A 34 4.62 15.18 -17.59
C VAL A 34 5.71 14.13 -17.62
N LEU A 35 5.52 13.08 -16.83
CA LEU A 35 6.47 11.97 -16.72
C LEU A 35 5.74 10.66 -16.97
N PRO A 36 6.39 9.65 -17.57
CA PRO A 36 5.86 8.29 -17.56
C PRO A 36 5.85 7.77 -16.11
N SER A 37 4.74 7.16 -15.71
CA SER A 37 4.64 6.38 -14.47
C SER A 37 5.03 4.95 -14.80
N PHE A 38 6.14 4.51 -14.23
CA PHE A 38 6.67 3.18 -14.42
C PHE A 38 7.09 2.59 -13.08
N ALA A 39 6.56 1.42 -12.76
CA ALA A 39 6.94 0.65 -11.58
C ALA A 39 6.80 -0.85 -11.85
N TYR A 40 7.45 -1.64 -11.06
CA TYR A 40 7.25 -3.08 -11.00
C TYR A 40 7.09 -3.53 -9.54
N ASP A 41 6.07 -4.30 -9.32
CA ASP A 41 5.77 -4.90 -8.02
C ASP A 41 5.48 -6.39 -8.23
N ALA A 42 6.05 -7.23 -7.38
CA ALA A 42 5.85 -8.68 -7.49
C ALA A 42 4.38 -9.09 -7.38
N ASP A 43 3.60 -8.36 -6.57
CA ASP A 43 2.19 -8.63 -6.34
C ASP A 43 1.30 -8.02 -7.43
N LEU A 44 1.62 -6.82 -7.94
CA LEU A 44 0.81 -6.06 -8.91
C LEU A 44 1.29 -6.18 -10.36
N GLY A 45 2.50 -6.67 -10.58
CA GLY A 45 3.13 -6.77 -11.89
C GLY A 45 3.71 -5.45 -12.39
N LEU A 46 3.80 -5.31 -13.71
CA LEU A 46 4.32 -4.11 -14.37
C LEU A 46 3.25 -3.03 -14.40
N GLN A 47 3.54 -1.86 -13.82
CA GLN A 47 2.72 -0.67 -13.89
C GLN A 47 3.19 0.22 -15.04
N LEU A 48 2.25 0.67 -15.85
CA LEU A 48 2.46 1.63 -16.93
C LEU A 48 1.41 2.74 -16.83
N GLY A 49 1.86 3.98 -17.03
CA GLY A 49 0.96 5.12 -16.95
C GLY A 49 1.67 6.45 -17.20
N ALA A 50 1.03 7.51 -16.80
CA ALA A 50 1.57 8.87 -16.84
C ALA A 50 1.20 9.62 -15.57
N LEU A 51 2.08 10.53 -15.18
CA LEU A 51 1.83 11.47 -14.09
C LEU A 51 2.24 12.88 -14.49
N THR A 52 1.59 13.86 -13.90
CA THR A 52 1.92 15.26 -14.07
C THR A 52 1.93 16.00 -12.76
N ASN A 53 2.85 16.93 -12.63
CA ASN A 53 2.84 17.93 -11.57
C ASN A 53 2.74 19.32 -12.20
N VAL A 54 1.82 20.13 -11.68
CA VAL A 54 1.64 21.52 -12.07
C VAL A 54 1.87 22.38 -10.83
N TYR A 55 2.81 23.29 -10.89
CA TYR A 55 3.19 24.18 -9.80
C TYR A 55 2.94 25.63 -10.15
N TYR A 56 2.52 26.41 -9.18
CA TYR A 56 2.45 27.86 -9.27
C TYR A 56 3.41 28.51 -8.27
N PHE A 57 4.43 29.21 -8.78
CA PHE A 57 5.48 29.84 -7.98
C PHE A 57 5.30 31.35 -7.80
N GLY A 58 4.22 31.95 -8.36
CA GLY A 58 4.00 33.39 -8.28
C GLY A 58 5.16 34.19 -8.89
N ASP A 59 5.68 35.14 -8.14
CA ASP A 59 6.83 35.95 -8.52
C ASP A 59 8.20 35.28 -8.29
N GLY A 60 8.20 34.07 -7.73
CA GLY A 60 9.40 33.25 -7.45
C GLY A 60 10.07 33.54 -6.11
N LYS A 61 9.53 34.45 -5.28
CA LYS A 61 10.15 34.79 -3.98
C LYS A 61 10.26 33.63 -3.01
N ILE A 62 9.30 32.70 -3.06
CA ILE A 62 9.29 31.53 -2.16
C ILE A 62 9.96 30.29 -2.76
N TYR A 63 10.48 30.40 -3.98
CA TYR A 63 11.14 29.28 -4.64
C TYR A 63 12.29 28.72 -3.77
N PRO A 64 12.45 27.38 -3.60
CA PRO A 64 11.79 26.28 -4.32
C PRO A 64 10.40 25.87 -3.80
N GLU A 65 9.84 26.53 -2.80
CA GLU A 65 8.46 26.29 -2.38
C GLU A 65 7.47 26.85 -3.42
N TYR A 66 6.23 26.38 -3.41
CA TYR A 66 5.16 26.75 -4.32
C TYR A 66 3.94 27.27 -3.58
N TYR A 67 3.18 28.15 -4.22
CA TYR A 67 1.87 28.59 -3.73
C TYR A 67 0.83 27.48 -3.90
N HIS A 68 0.83 26.84 -5.07
CA HIS A 68 -0.10 25.78 -5.40
C HIS A 68 0.61 24.63 -6.13
N SER A 69 0.24 23.40 -5.78
CA SER A 69 0.68 22.20 -6.47
C SER A 69 -0.52 21.34 -6.81
N PHE A 70 -0.63 20.95 -8.07
CA PHE A 70 -1.61 19.98 -8.56
C PHE A 70 -0.86 18.77 -9.07
N TYR A 71 -1.34 17.61 -8.70
CA TYR A 71 -0.81 16.33 -9.14
C TYR A 71 -1.91 15.51 -9.77
N ALA A 72 -1.65 14.91 -10.92
CA ALA A 72 -2.51 13.91 -11.53
C ALA A 72 -1.69 12.70 -11.96
N GLU A 73 -2.23 11.51 -11.74
CA GLU A 73 -1.64 10.23 -12.16
C GLU A 73 -2.72 9.30 -12.65
N ALA A 74 -2.44 8.62 -13.77
CA ALA A 74 -3.23 7.53 -14.28
C ALA A 74 -2.29 6.40 -14.70
N ALA A 75 -2.44 5.23 -14.07
CA ALA A 75 -1.62 4.07 -14.34
C ALA A 75 -2.45 2.78 -14.23
N TYR A 76 -2.00 1.74 -14.92
CA TYR A 76 -2.60 0.41 -14.88
C TYR A 76 -1.51 -0.66 -14.85
N THR A 77 -1.78 -1.76 -14.16
CA THR A 77 -0.82 -2.86 -14.02
C THR A 77 -1.21 -4.08 -14.83
N THR A 78 -0.23 -4.94 -15.09
CA THR A 78 -0.44 -6.20 -15.82
C THR A 78 -1.25 -7.23 -15.03
N LYS A 79 -1.46 -7.02 -13.73
CA LYS A 79 -2.31 -7.86 -12.88
C LYS A 79 -3.66 -7.19 -12.54
N HIS A 80 -4.15 -6.33 -13.44
CA HIS A 80 -5.51 -5.75 -13.42
C HIS A 80 -5.78 -4.79 -12.25
N TYR A 81 -4.75 -4.11 -11.75
CA TYR A 81 -4.87 -3.03 -10.79
C TYR A 81 -4.76 -1.68 -11.48
N GLY A 82 -5.67 -0.76 -11.18
CA GLY A 82 -5.65 0.62 -11.66
C GLY A 82 -5.31 1.62 -10.55
N LEU A 83 -4.61 2.69 -10.91
CA LEU A 83 -4.30 3.81 -10.03
C LEU A 83 -4.66 5.11 -10.75
N PHE A 84 -5.71 5.77 -10.27
CA PHE A 84 -6.14 7.07 -10.75
C PHE A 84 -6.17 8.05 -9.58
N ARG A 85 -5.42 9.15 -9.68
CA ARG A 85 -5.26 10.09 -8.59
C ARG A 85 -5.25 11.52 -9.07
N LEU A 86 -5.93 12.39 -8.34
CA LEU A 86 -5.80 13.82 -8.41
C LEU A 86 -5.50 14.35 -7.02
N SER A 87 -4.51 15.23 -6.87
CA SER A 87 -4.28 15.87 -5.58
C SER A 87 -3.88 17.32 -5.71
N TYR A 88 -4.23 18.09 -4.70
CA TYR A 88 -3.88 19.48 -4.52
C TYR A 88 -3.15 19.66 -3.19
N ASP A 89 -2.12 20.51 -3.18
CA ASP A 89 -1.37 20.83 -1.97
C ASP A 89 -0.98 22.30 -1.97
N SER A 90 -1.17 22.99 -0.84
CA SER A 90 -0.76 24.37 -0.66
C SER A 90 -0.46 24.66 0.81
N LYS A 91 0.64 25.37 1.06
CA LYS A 91 0.97 25.94 2.37
C LYS A 91 0.56 27.42 2.50
N TYR A 92 0.01 27.99 1.45
CA TYR A 92 -0.23 29.45 1.34
C TYR A 92 -1.67 29.81 1.05
N LEU A 93 -2.54 28.85 0.68
CA LEU A 93 -3.96 29.10 0.44
C LEU A 93 -4.67 29.59 1.70
N ILE A 94 -4.37 28.95 2.83
CA ILE A 94 -4.85 29.33 4.16
C ILE A 94 -3.62 29.78 4.97
N PRO A 95 -3.53 31.07 5.37
CA PRO A 95 -2.38 31.56 6.10
C PRO A 95 -2.04 30.73 7.34
N GLY A 96 -0.77 30.30 7.45
CA GLY A 96 -0.29 29.50 8.57
C GLY A 96 -0.66 28.02 8.56
N HIS A 97 -1.37 27.57 7.52
CA HIS A 97 -1.83 26.19 7.40
C HIS A 97 -1.45 25.56 6.06
N ARG A 98 -1.17 24.28 6.06
CA ARG A 98 -1.05 23.46 4.86
C ARG A 98 -2.38 22.77 4.61
N LEU A 99 -2.94 22.95 3.43
CA LEU A 99 -4.11 22.24 2.93
C LEU A 99 -3.70 21.21 1.91
N SER A 100 -4.18 19.97 2.06
CA SER A 100 -4.03 18.91 1.07
C SER A 100 -5.39 18.31 0.75
N ILE A 101 -5.71 18.19 -0.53
CA ILE A 101 -6.92 17.52 -1.02
C ILE A 101 -6.47 16.38 -1.92
N ASP A 102 -7.03 15.19 -1.72
CA ASP A 102 -6.69 13.99 -2.51
C ASP A 102 -7.98 13.28 -2.95
N LEU A 103 -8.03 12.96 -4.22
CA LEU A 103 -9.06 12.15 -4.85
C LEU A 103 -8.38 10.96 -5.50
N THR A 104 -8.70 9.75 -5.07
CA THR A 104 -8.05 8.53 -5.55
C THR A 104 -9.08 7.46 -5.86
N TYR A 105 -8.93 6.80 -7.02
CA TYR A 105 -9.72 5.63 -7.40
C TYR A 105 -8.79 4.47 -7.76
N LEU A 106 -9.00 3.34 -7.10
CA LEU A 106 -8.18 2.13 -7.21
C LEU A 106 -9.05 0.92 -7.56
N PRO A 107 -9.39 0.71 -8.83
CA PRO A 107 -10.02 -0.54 -9.26
C PRO A 107 -9.00 -1.68 -9.25
N ASP A 108 -9.35 -2.80 -8.65
CA ASP A 108 -8.52 -4.00 -8.57
C ASP A 108 -9.38 -5.23 -8.81
N GLN A 109 -9.20 -5.85 -9.98
CA GLN A 109 -9.99 -7.02 -10.36
C GLN A 109 -9.43 -8.31 -9.77
N MET A 110 -8.20 -8.28 -9.24
CA MET A 110 -7.51 -9.44 -8.65
C MET A 110 -6.77 -9.01 -7.37
N CYS A 111 -7.48 -8.35 -6.46
CA CYS A 111 -6.97 -7.94 -5.16
C CYS A 111 -6.63 -9.16 -4.30
N ASP A 112 -5.47 -9.14 -3.68
CA ASP A 112 -5.01 -10.25 -2.85
C ASP A 112 -5.87 -10.40 -1.59
N PHE A 113 -6.28 -11.64 -1.31
CA PHE A 113 -7.02 -12.04 -0.13
C PHE A 113 -6.56 -13.42 0.34
N TYR A 114 -5.92 -13.48 1.52
CA TYR A 114 -5.37 -14.70 2.11
C TYR A 114 -6.11 -15.11 3.38
N GLY A 115 -7.34 -14.60 3.58
CA GLY A 115 -8.12 -14.79 4.81
C GLY A 115 -7.72 -13.81 5.91
N PHE A 116 -8.10 -14.12 7.13
CA PHE A 116 -7.91 -13.23 8.28
C PHE A 116 -6.83 -13.74 9.23
N ASN A 117 -6.27 -12.79 10.00
CA ASN A 117 -5.38 -13.02 11.13
C ASN A 117 -4.04 -13.68 10.78
N GLY A 118 -3.47 -13.35 9.62
CA GLY A 118 -2.10 -13.72 9.27
C GLY A 118 -1.86 -15.25 9.29
N TYR A 119 -0.97 -15.73 10.15
CA TYR A 119 -0.64 -17.16 10.27
C TYR A 119 -1.77 -18.03 10.79
N ALA A 120 -2.83 -17.45 11.37
CA ALA A 120 -4.01 -18.23 11.70
C ALA A 120 -4.70 -18.80 10.44
N THR A 121 -4.44 -18.26 9.25
CA THR A 121 -4.90 -18.80 7.97
C THR A 121 -3.75 -19.45 7.22
N HIS A 122 -3.91 -20.72 6.88
CA HIS A 122 -2.90 -21.50 6.17
C HIS A 122 -2.82 -21.11 4.70
N TYR A 123 -1.61 -20.83 4.21
CA TYR A 123 -1.37 -20.56 2.80
C TYR A 123 -0.81 -21.80 2.11
N ASN A 124 -1.51 -22.30 1.10
CA ASN A 124 -1.05 -23.38 0.23
C ASN A 124 -0.84 -22.87 -1.20
N PRO A 125 0.40 -22.63 -1.64
CA PRO A 125 0.68 -22.14 -2.98
C PRO A 125 0.18 -23.08 -4.10
N GLY A 126 0.00 -24.38 -3.79
CA GLY A 126 -0.48 -25.38 -4.73
C GLY A 126 -1.89 -25.11 -5.26
N TYR A 127 -2.75 -24.41 -4.52
CA TYR A 127 -4.10 -24.08 -4.98
C TYR A 127 -4.11 -23.08 -6.13
N ALA A 128 -3.08 -22.25 -6.24
CA ALA A 128 -2.94 -21.26 -7.29
C ALA A 128 -1.86 -21.60 -8.35
N ASP A 129 -1.16 -22.72 -8.23
CA ASP A 129 -0.10 -23.16 -9.13
C ASP A 129 -0.62 -24.23 -10.12
N PRO A 130 -0.74 -23.90 -11.43
CA PRO A 130 -1.22 -24.86 -12.44
C PRO A 130 -0.41 -26.15 -12.55
N SER A 131 0.82 -26.16 -12.04
CA SER A 131 1.67 -27.37 -12.02
C SER A 131 1.42 -28.28 -10.83
N SER A 132 0.62 -27.83 -9.87
CA SER A 132 0.32 -28.56 -8.65
C SER A 132 -0.82 -29.58 -8.86
N PRO A 133 -0.75 -30.77 -8.26
CA PRO A 133 -1.87 -31.71 -8.23
C PRO A 133 -3.08 -31.19 -7.43
N HIS A 134 -2.90 -30.13 -6.64
CA HIS A 134 -3.96 -29.49 -5.85
C HIS A 134 -4.44 -28.17 -6.47
N TYR A 135 -4.12 -27.92 -7.74
CA TYR A 135 -4.51 -26.71 -8.44
C TYR A 135 -6.04 -26.56 -8.51
N LEU A 136 -6.53 -25.40 -8.12
CA LEU A 136 -7.92 -24.99 -8.22
C LEU A 136 -8.05 -23.91 -9.29
N THR A 137 -7.54 -22.71 -9.00
CA THR A 137 -7.53 -21.58 -9.93
C THR A 137 -6.40 -20.60 -9.57
N ARG A 138 -5.80 -19.97 -10.57
CA ARG A 138 -4.81 -18.86 -10.31
C ARG A 138 -5.42 -17.69 -9.56
N ALA A 139 -6.75 -17.59 -9.53
CA ALA A 139 -7.48 -16.58 -8.79
C ALA A 139 -7.83 -17.01 -7.35
N TYR A 140 -7.39 -18.18 -6.87
CA TYR A 140 -7.83 -18.72 -5.58
C TYR A 140 -7.67 -17.75 -4.41
N TYR A 141 -6.53 -17.07 -4.32
CA TYR A 141 -6.25 -16.05 -3.31
C TYR A 141 -6.58 -14.64 -3.78
N LYS A 142 -7.67 -14.46 -4.54
CA LYS A 142 -8.07 -13.17 -5.10
C LYS A 142 -9.53 -12.86 -4.83
N MET A 143 -9.82 -11.56 -4.80
CA MET A 143 -11.17 -11.00 -4.80
C MET A 143 -11.19 -9.76 -5.70
N LYS A 144 -12.35 -9.32 -6.13
CA LYS A 144 -12.52 -8.02 -6.77
C LYS A 144 -12.59 -6.93 -5.69
N ARG A 145 -11.95 -5.78 -5.92
CA ARG A 145 -12.05 -4.61 -5.06
C ARG A 145 -11.99 -3.32 -5.88
N ASP A 146 -12.99 -2.47 -5.75
CA ASP A 146 -12.92 -1.09 -6.20
C ASP A 146 -12.91 -0.19 -4.95
N MET A 147 -11.96 0.73 -4.87
CA MET A 147 -11.86 1.70 -3.79
C MET A 147 -11.84 3.12 -4.35
N PHE A 148 -12.69 3.97 -3.81
CA PHE A 148 -12.63 5.41 -4.04
C PHE A 148 -12.38 6.12 -2.71
N ARG A 149 -11.49 7.10 -2.72
CA ARG A 149 -11.21 7.96 -1.57
C ARG A 149 -11.23 9.42 -1.97
N PHE A 150 -11.94 10.21 -1.20
CA PHE A 150 -11.79 11.66 -1.11
C PHE A 150 -11.25 12.00 0.28
N SER A 151 -10.25 12.87 0.37
CA SER A 151 -9.68 13.39 1.62
C SER A 151 -9.40 14.88 1.50
N ALA A 152 -9.74 15.64 2.53
CA ALA A 152 -9.36 17.03 2.69
C ALA A 152 -8.73 17.22 4.07
N ASP A 153 -7.45 17.57 4.08
CA ASP A 153 -6.59 17.56 5.26
C ASP A 153 -5.97 18.91 5.51
N LEU A 154 -6.03 19.37 6.75
CA LEU A 154 -5.44 20.60 7.22
C LEU A 154 -4.40 20.32 8.28
N GLN A 155 -3.23 20.96 8.17
CA GLN A 155 -2.15 20.90 9.16
C GLN A 155 -1.75 22.31 9.57
N GLY A 156 -1.65 22.55 10.88
CA GLY A 156 -1.18 23.82 11.44
C GLY A 156 -0.03 23.60 12.42
N THR A 157 0.79 24.65 12.61
CA THR A 157 1.90 24.61 13.55
C THR A 157 1.41 24.92 14.96
N ILE A 158 1.72 24.07 15.93
CA ILE A 158 1.55 24.35 17.38
C ILE A 158 2.77 25.15 17.86
N ALA A 159 3.93 24.49 17.84
CA ALA A 159 5.24 25.04 18.07
C ALA A 159 6.23 24.06 17.47
N LYS A 160 7.12 24.51 16.55
CA LYS A 160 8.08 23.59 15.90
C LYS A 160 8.86 22.81 16.98
N PRO A 161 8.96 21.48 16.85
CA PRO A 161 8.64 20.64 15.67
C PRO A 161 7.23 19.99 15.68
N TRP A 162 6.27 20.50 16.45
CA TRP A 162 4.94 19.95 16.63
C TRP A 162 3.90 20.63 15.73
N TYR A 163 3.07 19.81 15.11
CA TYR A 163 1.97 20.22 14.24
C TYR A 163 0.70 19.49 14.65
N TRP A 164 -0.43 20.18 14.59
CA TRP A 164 -1.75 19.57 14.69
C TRP A 164 -2.30 19.24 13.29
N ASN A 165 -3.14 18.24 13.21
CA ASN A 165 -3.77 17.77 12.00
C ASN A 165 -5.26 17.61 12.23
N ALA A 166 -6.09 18.01 11.27
CA ALA A 166 -7.51 17.74 11.23
C ALA A 166 -7.96 17.55 9.78
N GLY A 167 -8.86 16.62 9.53
CA GLY A 167 -9.31 16.34 8.19
C GLY A 167 -10.62 15.56 8.16
N ALA A 168 -11.20 15.53 6.96
CA ALA A 168 -12.43 14.82 6.67
C ALA A 168 -12.34 14.18 5.29
N GLY A 169 -13.13 13.15 5.08
CA GLY A 169 -13.17 12.49 3.79
C GLY A 169 -14.28 11.48 3.65
N LEU A 170 -14.24 10.78 2.53
CA LEU A 170 -15.16 9.71 2.19
C LEU A 170 -14.35 8.54 1.62
N LEU A 171 -14.57 7.35 2.15
CA LEU A 171 -14.17 6.08 1.54
C LEU A 171 -15.41 5.40 0.96
N TYR A 172 -15.27 4.91 -0.25
CA TYR A 172 -16.21 3.97 -0.85
C TYR A 172 -15.46 2.72 -1.23
N TYR A 173 -16.06 1.59 -0.92
CA TYR A 173 -15.57 0.28 -1.29
C TYR A 173 -16.66 -0.54 -1.98
N ASN A 174 -16.25 -1.29 -3.00
CA ASN A 174 -17.03 -2.35 -3.62
C ASN A 174 -16.16 -3.60 -3.71
N TYR A 175 -16.55 -4.65 -2.98
CA TYR A 175 -15.89 -5.93 -2.95
C TYR A 175 -16.77 -7.00 -3.55
N GLY A 176 -16.14 -8.04 -4.08
CA GLY A 176 -16.89 -9.17 -4.59
C GLY A 176 -16.01 -10.30 -5.09
N SER A 177 -16.68 -11.32 -5.58
CA SER A 177 -16.07 -12.40 -6.34
C SER A 177 -15.27 -11.86 -7.52
N VAL A 178 -14.23 -12.58 -7.91
CA VAL A 178 -13.49 -12.28 -9.13
C VAL A 178 -14.42 -12.45 -10.34
N ASP A 179 -14.45 -11.46 -11.21
CA ASP A 179 -15.23 -11.50 -12.46
C ASP A 179 -14.45 -12.29 -13.52
N VAL A 180 -14.57 -13.63 -13.45
CA VAL A 180 -13.88 -14.59 -14.32
C VAL A 180 -14.24 -14.36 -15.79
N ASP A 181 -15.50 -14.10 -16.09
CA ASP A 181 -15.97 -13.83 -17.45
C ASP A 181 -15.30 -12.61 -18.07
N ARG A 182 -15.20 -11.54 -17.30
CA ARG A 182 -14.51 -10.30 -17.72
C ARG A 182 -13.03 -10.54 -17.97
N LEU A 183 -12.34 -11.26 -17.09
CA LEU A 183 -10.92 -11.55 -17.22
C LEU A 183 -10.67 -12.46 -18.42
N ASN A 184 -11.49 -13.46 -18.63
CA ASN A 184 -11.37 -14.42 -19.74
C ASN A 184 -11.61 -13.81 -21.13
N LYS A 185 -12.33 -12.67 -21.23
CA LYS A 185 -12.45 -11.93 -22.51
C LYS A 185 -11.10 -11.55 -23.11
N PHE A 186 -10.09 -11.35 -22.25
CA PHE A 186 -8.73 -10.97 -22.66
C PHE A 186 -7.71 -12.10 -22.57
N ALA A 187 -8.06 -13.23 -21.96
CA ALA A 187 -7.16 -14.38 -21.71
C ALA A 187 -7.47 -15.57 -22.65
N LYS A 188 -7.58 -15.32 -23.96
CA LYS A 188 -8.03 -16.32 -24.96
C LYS A 188 -7.24 -17.64 -24.97
N ASN A 189 -5.95 -17.63 -24.64
CA ASN A 189 -5.07 -18.80 -24.71
C ASN A 189 -4.91 -19.53 -23.39
N ASP A 190 -5.38 -18.96 -22.28
CA ASP A 190 -5.19 -19.49 -20.95
C ASP A 190 -6.27 -18.92 -20.00
N PRO A 191 -7.53 -19.34 -20.19
CA PRO A 191 -8.64 -18.84 -19.40
C PRO A 191 -8.53 -19.31 -17.94
N LEU A 192 -9.05 -18.51 -17.03
CA LEU A 192 -9.22 -18.90 -15.64
C LEU A 192 -10.36 -19.91 -15.54
N PRO A 193 -10.20 -21.00 -14.78
CA PRO A 193 -11.31 -21.85 -14.38
C PRO A 193 -12.37 -21.05 -13.61
N ASP A 194 -13.63 -21.41 -13.79
CA ASP A 194 -14.76 -20.86 -13.01
C ASP A 194 -14.90 -21.65 -11.70
N GLU A 195 -13.90 -21.49 -10.85
CA GLU A 195 -13.82 -22.16 -9.55
C GLU A 195 -13.91 -21.11 -8.43
N PRO A 196 -14.51 -21.44 -7.28
CA PRO A 196 -14.61 -20.54 -6.15
C PRO A 196 -13.23 -20.09 -5.65
N THR A 197 -13.13 -18.82 -5.33
CA THR A 197 -11.94 -18.26 -4.68
C THR A 197 -12.03 -18.44 -3.17
N LEU A 198 -10.93 -18.18 -2.45
CA LEU A 198 -10.94 -18.17 -0.98
C LEU A 198 -11.95 -17.13 -0.42
N PHE A 199 -12.13 -15.99 -1.11
CA PHE A 199 -13.12 -14.99 -0.74
C PHE A 199 -14.54 -15.58 -0.82
N ASP A 200 -14.87 -16.29 -1.92
CA ASP A 200 -16.18 -16.93 -2.10
C ASP A 200 -16.43 -17.97 -1.01
N GLU A 201 -15.40 -18.77 -0.67
CA GLU A 201 -15.46 -19.73 0.42
C GLU A 201 -15.73 -19.06 1.78
N TYR A 202 -15.06 -17.93 2.06
CA TYR A 202 -15.28 -17.19 3.30
C TYR A 202 -16.69 -16.60 3.41
N VAL A 203 -17.25 -16.14 2.30
CA VAL A 203 -18.65 -15.70 2.23
C VAL A 203 -19.58 -16.89 2.45
N ARG A 204 -19.36 -18.01 1.75
CA ARG A 204 -20.16 -19.24 1.88
C ARG A 204 -20.14 -19.81 3.29
N LEU A 205 -18.97 -19.78 3.95
CA LEU A 205 -18.75 -20.26 5.30
C LEU A 205 -19.26 -19.30 6.40
N GLY A 206 -19.72 -18.09 6.00
CA GLY A 206 -20.21 -17.10 6.95
C GLY A 206 -19.10 -16.35 7.72
N TYR A 207 -17.83 -16.46 7.31
CA TYR A 207 -16.74 -15.64 7.88
C TYR A 207 -16.83 -14.18 7.45
N ILE A 208 -17.48 -13.91 6.31
CA ILE A 208 -17.82 -12.60 5.82
C ILE A 208 -19.34 -12.48 5.79
N THR A 209 -19.91 -11.81 6.79
CA THR A 209 -21.38 -11.72 7.01
C THR A 209 -21.86 -10.27 7.06
N GLN A 210 -21.31 -9.40 6.23
CA GLN A 210 -21.65 -7.98 6.30
C GLN A 210 -22.89 -7.65 5.47
N PRO A 211 -23.70 -6.65 5.86
CA PRO A 211 -24.76 -6.10 5.03
C PRO A 211 -24.26 -5.72 3.64
N GLY A 212 -25.10 -5.85 2.62
CA GLY A 212 -24.72 -5.59 1.24
C GLY A 212 -23.99 -6.76 0.55
N ILE A 213 -23.71 -7.85 1.24
CA ILE A 213 -23.32 -9.10 0.62
C ILE A 213 -24.58 -9.85 0.22
N HIS A 214 -24.84 -9.93 -1.07
CA HIS A 214 -25.98 -10.65 -1.62
C HIS A 214 -25.56 -12.09 -1.94
N LEU A 215 -26.07 -13.02 -1.14
CA LEU A 215 -25.93 -14.47 -1.40
C LEU A 215 -27.01 -14.89 -2.41
N THR A 216 -26.71 -14.86 -3.68
CA THR A 216 -27.65 -15.34 -4.72
C THR A 216 -27.13 -16.64 -5.33
N GLY A 217 -27.28 -17.76 -4.61
CA GLY A 217 -26.90 -19.07 -5.13
C GLY A 217 -25.39 -19.19 -5.43
N LEU A 218 -25.04 -19.75 -6.60
CA LEU A 218 -23.66 -19.86 -7.11
C LEU A 218 -23.18 -18.60 -7.85
N SER A 219 -23.91 -17.49 -7.75
CA SER A 219 -23.61 -16.24 -8.47
C SER A 219 -22.58 -15.38 -7.74
N PRO A 220 -21.86 -14.49 -8.45
CA PRO A 220 -20.84 -13.65 -7.84
C PRO A 220 -21.42 -12.80 -6.71
N PHE A 221 -20.71 -12.80 -5.56
CA PHE A 221 -21.06 -12.00 -4.41
C PHE A 221 -20.49 -10.60 -4.54
N SER A 222 -21.21 -9.60 -4.05
CA SER A 222 -20.70 -8.24 -3.94
C SER A 222 -21.11 -7.59 -2.63
N ALA A 223 -20.21 -6.80 -2.08
CA ALA A 223 -20.46 -5.95 -0.92
C ALA A 223 -19.98 -4.55 -1.24
N GLN A 224 -20.72 -3.54 -0.77
CA GLN A 224 -20.35 -2.14 -0.93
C GLN A 224 -20.59 -1.36 0.35
N GLY A 225 -19.81 -0.32 0.55
CA GLY A 225 -19.99 0.55 1.70
C GLY A 225 -19.45 1.95 1.48
N TYR A 226 -20.17 2.93 2.02
CA TYR A 226 -19.77 4.33 2.07
C TYR A 226 -19.42 4.67 3.52
N HIS A 227 -18.22 5.18 3.72
CA HIS A 227 -17.71 5.57 5.03
C HIS A 227 -17.18 6.99 5.00
N PRO A 228 -18.03 7.99 5.28
CA PRO A 228 -17.52 9.31 5.63
C PRO A 228 -16.69 9.18 6.90
N TYR A 229 -15.59 9.95 6.95
CA TYR A 229 -14.70 9.91 8.10
C TYR A 229 -14.23 11.29 8.51
N LEU A 230 -13.92 11.39 9.80
CA LEU A 230 -13.22 12.52 10.39
C LEU A 230 -11.94 11.98 11.03
N HIS A 231 -10.84 12.70 10.86
CA HIS A 231 -9.61 12.33 11.53
C HIS A 231 -8.86 13.54 12.07
N GLY A 232 -8.11 13.33 13.14
CA GLY A 232 -7.30 14.35 13.76
C GLY A 232 -6.19 13.77 14.60
N GLY A 233 -5.13 14.54 14.77
CA GLY A 233 -3.97 14.08 15.51
C GLY A 233 -2.82 15.06 15.51
N LEU A 234 -1.64 14.52 15.77
CA LEU A 234 -0.39 15.26 15.93
C LEU A 234 0.70 14.69 15.02
N THR A 235 1.52 15.60 14.50
CA THR A 235 2.77 15.26 13.79
C THR A 235 3.96 15.90 14.52
N PHE A 236 5.04 15.13 14.66
CA PHE A 236 6.34 15.60 15.12
C PHE A 236 7.36 15.43 14.00
N ASP A 237 7.98 16.49 13.50
CA ASP A 237 8.91 16.46 12.37
C ASP A 237 10.17 17.28 12.60
N THR A 238 11.30 16.56 12.78
CA THR A 238 12.64 17.14 12.90
C THR A 238 13.58 16.72 11.77
N ARG A 239 13.03 16.14 10.69
CA ARG A 239 13.84 15.69 9.55
C ARG A 239 14.60 16.85 8.92
N ASP A 240 15.82 16.56 8.48
CA ASP A 240 16.64 17.52 7.70
C ASP A 240 16.00 17.86 6.35
N ARG A 241 15.21 16.92 5.78
CA ARG A 241 14.47 17.08 4.52
C ARG A 241 13.27 16.14 4.46
N GLN A 242 12.24 16.50 3.70
CA GLN A 242 11.05 15.66 3.55
C GLN A 242 11.29 14.43 2.66
N GLN A 243 12.06 14.61 1.59
CA GLN A 243 12.44 13.53 0.68
C GLN A 243 13.85 13.04 1.02
N ASN A 244 14.03 11.72 1.05
CA ASN A 244 15.30 11.07 1.34
C ASN A 244 16.01 11.61 2.59
N PRO A 245 15.34 11.61 3.76
CA PRO A 245 15.91 12.14 5.00
C PRO A 245 17.12 11.30 5.45
N ARG A 246 18.13 12.00 5.99
CA ARG A 246 19.35 11.38 6.50
C ARG A 246 19.45 11.46 8.02
N ARG A 247 18.72 12.40 8.64
CA ARG A 247 18.65 12.56 10.09
C ARG A 247 17.31 13.11 10.54
N GLY A 248 17.00 12.86 11.82
CA GLY A 248 15.81 13.38 12.47
C GLY A 248 14.70 12.37 12.58
N ILE A 249 13.58 12.81 13.08
CA ILE A 249 12.41 12.00 13.40
C ILE A 249 11.21 12.56 12.64
N HIS A 250 10.36 11.67 12.16
CA HIS A 250 9.03 11.99 11.70
C HIS A 250 8.04 11.01 12.31
N ALA A 251 7.15 11.52 13.15
CA ALA A 251 6.14 10.72 13.82
C ALA A 251 4.76 11.33 13.63
N ASP A 252 3.80 10.48 13.35
CA ASP A 252 2.36 10.81 13.29
C ASP A 252 1.60 9.93 14.27
N ALA A 253 0.64 10.52 14.98
CA ALA A 253 -0.34 9.77 15.77
C ALA A 253 -1.70 10.46 15.60
N PHE A 254 -2.72 9.71 15.16
CA PHE A 254 -4.04 10.24 14.89
C PHE A 254 -5.15 9.21 15.09
N LEU A 255 -6.33 9.71 15.36
CA LEU A 255 -7.57 8.96 15.42
C LEU A 255 -8.39 9.23 14.16
N THR A 256 -9.04 8.21 13.65
CA THR A 256 -9.98 8.29 12.53
C THR A 256 -11.30 7.63 12.92
N TYR A 257 -12.36 8.41 12.92
CA TYR A 257 -13.72 7.90 13.09
C TYR A 257 -14.33 7.67 11.72
N TYR A 258 -14.74 6.45 11.44
CA TYR A 258 -15.47 6.06 10.25
C TYR A 258 -16.92 5.83 10.62
N ALA A 259 -17.84 6.50 9.92
CA ALA A 259 -19.27 6.25 10.02
C ALA A 259 -19.72 5.38 8.85
N GLY A 260 -20.56 4.39 9.11
CA GLY A 260 -21.24 3.64 8.06
C GLY A 260 -22.49 4.35 7.59
N LEU A 261 -22.78 4.33 6.29
CA LEU A 261 -24.01 4.87 5.72
C LEU A 261 -24.87 3.77 5.07
N GLY A 262 -26.19 3.93 5.10
CA GLY A 262 -27.13 2.98 4.54
C GLY A 262 -27.05 1.63 5.25
N ASP A 263 -26.91 0.55 4.50
CA ASP A 263 -26.81 -0.81 5.04
C ASP A 263 -25.59 -1.02 5.96
N MET A 264 -24.64 -0.08 5.95
CA MET A 264 -23.44 -0.08 6.78
C MET A 264 -23.60 0.74 8.06
N SER A 265 -24.81 1.24 8.42
CA SER A 265 -25.03 2.12 9.56
C SER A 265 -24.61 1.53 10.91
N ASP A 266 -24.57 0.22 11.04
CA ASP A 266 -24.13 -0.48 12.26
C ASP A 266 -22.59 -0.60 12.36
N TYR A 267 -21.86 -0.33 11.25
CA TYR A 267 -20.41 -0.40 11.20
C TYR A 267 -19.78 1.00 11.41
N ASN A 268 -19.82 1.46 12.66
CA ASN A 268 -19.14 2.67 13.07
C ASN A 268 -17.90 2.30 13.87
N CYS A 269 -16.73 2.78 13.49
CA CYS A 269 -15.51 2.44 14.19
C CYS A 269 -14.57 3.62 14.38
N LEU A 270 -13.82 3.59 15.48
CA LEU A 270 -12.75 4.51 15.78
C LEU A 270 -11.42 3.79 15.68
N LYS A 271 -10.58 4.17 14.72
CA LYS A 271 -9.24 3.61 14.54
C LYS A 271 -8.17 4.55 15.03
N PHE A 272 -7.19 4.01 15.74
CA PHE A 272 -5.95 4.69 16.09
C PHE A 272 -4.85 4.28 15.13
N ASN A 273 -4.12 5.26 14.61
CA ASN A 273 -2.98 5.06 13.73
C ASN A 273 -1.77 5.80 14.31
N ALA A 274 -0.64 5.13 14.35
CA ALA A 274 0.63 5.75 14.71
C ALA A 274 1.77 5.21 13.86
N ALA A 275 2.69 6.10 13.48
CA ALA A 275 3.91 5.72 12.79
C ALA A 275 5.07 6.58 13.29
N TRP A 276 6.17 5.96 13.62
CA TRP A 276 7.43 6.57 14.03
C TRP A 276 8.51 6.23 13.02
N ARG A 277 9.21 7.22 12.50
CA ARG A 277 10.36 7.07 11.61
C ARG A 277 11.54 7.81 12.20
N HIS A 278 12.69 7.16 12.25
CA HIS A 278 13.91 7.77 12.77
C HIS A 278 15.08 7.50 11.82
N TYR A 279 15.84 8.53 11.56
CA TYR A 279 16.98 8.52 10.66
C TYR A 279 18.22 8.94 11.44
N LEU A 280 19.15 8.01 11.63
CA LEU A 280 20.36 8.17 12.42
C LEU A 280 21.59 8.15 11.49
N PRO A 281 22.29 9.27 11.31
CA PRO A 281 23.53 9.29 10.54
C PRO A 281 24.64 8.62 11.36
N LEU A 282 24.99 7.39 11.02
CA LEU A 282 26.10 6.66 11.66
C LEU A 282 27.44 7.15 11.11
N ILE A 283 27.52 7.39 9.79
CA ILE A 283 28.67 8.03 9.15
C ILE A 283 28.10 9.15 8.27
N PRO A 284 28.40 10.42 8.55
CA PRO A 284 27.88 11.55 7.81
C PRO A 284 28.05 11.37 6.30
N ASN A 285 26.97 11.58 5.56
CA ASN A 285 26.88 11.46 4.09
C ASN A 285 27.25 10.08 3.50
N ARG A 286 27.43 9.05 4.32
CA ARG A 286 27.77 7.70 3.84
C ARG A 286 26.87 6.60 4.36
N LEU A 287 26.50 6.65 5.64
CA LEU A 287 25.73 5.58 6.27
C LEU A 287 24.66 6.16 7.18
N THR A 288 23.41 5.92 6.86
CA THR A 288 22.26 6.21 7.71
C THR A 288 21.58 4.91 8.15
N PHE A 289 21.37 4.74 9.44
CA PHE A 289 20.46 3.74 9.96
C PHE A 289 19.07 4.35 10.02
N ALA A 290 18.10 3.74 9.35
CA ALA A 290 16.72 4.19 9.34
C ALA A 290 15.82 3.08 9.86
N TYR A 291 14.86 3.44 10.71
CA TYR A 291 13.83 2.51 11.13
C TYR A 291 12.46 3.16 11.20
N ARG A 292 11.43 2.35 10.98
CA ARG A 292 10.04 2.71 11.09
C ARG A 292 9.33 1.71 11.99
N LEU A 293 8.50 2.21 12.91
CA LEU A 293 7.53 1.44 13.68
C LEU A 293 6.15 1.98 13.35
N GLY A 294 5.17 1.11 13.21
CA GLY A 294 3.81 1.55 12.93
C GLY A 294 2.77 0.60 13.49
N THR A 295 1.58 1.14 13.74
CA THR A 295 0.43 0.37 14.19
C THR A 295 -0.86 1.00 13.71
N GLN A 296 -1.85 0.17 13.49
CA GLN A 296 -3.26 0.54 13.34
C GLN A 296 -4.07 -0.35 14.26
N LEU A 297 -4.92 0.25 15.08
CA LEU A 297 -5.76 -0.44 16.06
C LEU A 297 -7.22 -0.02 15.88
N ASN A 298 -8.16 -0.94 16.09
CA ASN A 298 -9.57 -0.61 16.29
C ASN A 298 -9.78 -0.30 17.77
N VAL A 299 -10.09 0.96 18.11
CA VAL A 299 -10.21 1.43 19.50
C VAL A 299 -11.62 1.23 20.01
N ALA A 300 -12.62 1.39 19.14
CA ALA A 300 -14.03 1.26 19.49
C ALA A 300 -14.88 1.00 18.24
N GLY A 301 -16.01 0.35 18.46
CA GLY A 301 -17.00 0.04 17.42
C GLY A 301 -16.60 -1.12 16.52
N ASP A 302 -17.47 -1.44 15.55
CA ASP A 302 -17.31 -2.55 14.63
C ASP A 302 -16.74 -2.09 13.30
N SER A 303 -15.60 -2.64 12.92
CA SER A 303 -14.94 -2.35 11.64
C SER A 303 -15.35 -3.39 10.60
N PRO A 304 -15.89 -3.00 9.44
CA PRO A 304 -16.10 -3.95 8.37
C PRO A 304 -14.76 -4.48 7.85
N PHE A 305 -14.74 -5.76 7.41
CA PHE A 305 -13.49 -6.45 7.04
C PHE A 305 -12.65 -5.68 6.02
N TYR A 306 -13.28 -5.01 5.08
CA TYR A 306 -12.60 -4.30 4.01
C TYR A 306 -11.92 -3.00 4.48
N LEU A 307 -12.36 -2.35 5.55
CA LEU A 307 -11.61 -1.24 6.15
C LEU A 307 -10.28 -1.70 6.77
N ASN A 308 -10.16 -2.98 7.09
CA ASN A 308 -8.91 -3.55 7.59
C ASN A 308 -7.87 -3.77 6.46
N THR A 309 -8.29 -3.75 5.20
CA THR A 309 -7.37 -3.73 4.04
C THR A 309 -6.73 -2.35 3.82
N TYR A 310 -7.19 -1.30 4.51
CA TYR A 310 -6.68 0.05 4.38
C TYR A 310 -5.81 0.41 5.58
N LEU A 311 -4.50 0.36 5.39
CA LEU A 311 -3.53 0.73 6.41
C LEU A 311 -3.10 2.19 6.24
N ASN A 312 -3.60 3.05 7.11
CA ASN A 312 -3.26 4.47 7.09
C ASN A 312 -2.01 4.73 7.96
N GLN A 313 -0.85 4.93 7.33
CA GLN A 313 0.43 5.01 8.02
C GLN A 313 0.92 6.44 8.27
N LEU A 314 0.37 7.42 7.57
CA LEU A 314 0.76 8.81 7.65
C LEU A 314 -0.43 9.72 7.49
N TYR A 315 -0.41 10.81 8.23
CA TYR A 315 -1.28 11.94 7.98
C TYR A 315 -0.87 12.68 6.68
N MET A 316 -1.83 13.22 5.94
CA MET A 316 -1.60 13.89 4.63
C MET A 316 -0.82 13.05 3.62
N GLN A 317 -1.03 11.76 3.63
CA GLN A 317 -0.32 10.87 2.74
C GLN A 317 -0.94 10.83 1.36
N ARG A 318 -0.11 11.06 0.33
CA ARG A 318 -0.53 10.90 -1.06
C ARG A 318 -0.57 9.44 -1.49
N VAL A 319 0.27 8.58 -0.93
CA VAL A 319 0.32 7.16 -1.27
C VAL A 319 -0.63 6.40 -0.36
N ILE A 320 -1.57 5.66 -0.94
CA ILE A 320 -2.44 4.76 -0.19
C ILE A 320 -1.66 3.45 0.01
N TYR A 321 -1.41 3.12 1.26
CA TYR A 321 -0.93 1.79 1.62
C TYR A 321 -2.13 0.88 1.74
N GLU A 322 -2.03 -0.26 1.10
CA GLU A 322 -3.04 -1.30 1.19
C GLU A 322 -2.56 -2.30 2.21
N GLY A 323 -3.38 -2.77 3.11
CA GLY A 323 -3.14 -3.83 4.08
C GLY A 323 -1.71 -4.02 4.58
N LEU A 324 -1.45 -4.99 5.40
CA LEU A 324 -0.10 -5.32 5.83
C LEU A 324 0.47 -6.47 4.98
N GLY A 325 1.65 -6.24 4.40
CA GLY A 325 2.32 -7.03 3.36
C GLY A 325 2.54 -6.21 2.07
N GLY A 326 3.46 -6.66 1.22
CA GLY A 326 3.80 -6.02 -0.06
C GLY A 326 4.81 -4.87 0.03
N ALA A 327 5.04 -4.23 -1.10
CA ALA A 327 6.14 -3.27 -1.34
C ALA A 327 6.16 -2.06 -0.39
N ASN A 328 5.03 -1.67 0.19
CA ASN A 328 4.90 -0.42 0.94
C ASN A 328 4.79 -0.62 2.46
N SER A 329 4.66 -1.85 2.92
CA SER A 329 4.57 -2.15 4.37
C SER A 329 5.62 -3.17 4.81
N ILE A 330 5.63 -4.40 4.30
CA ILE A 330 6.59 -5.46 4.60
C ILE A 330 7.02 -6.10 3.29
N ARG A 331 8.19 -5.71 2.79
CA ARG A 331 8.74 -6.23 1.52
C ARG A 331 9.03 -7.72 1.65
N GLY A 332 8.72 -8.50 0.64
CA GLY A 332 8.94 -9.95 0.64
C GLY A 332 7.78 -10.77 1.19
N ILE A 333 6.86 -10.17 1.95
CA ILE A 333 5.59 -10.74 2.35
C ILE A 333 4.54 -10.38 1.28
N MET A 334 3.65 -11.29 0.95
CA MET A 334 2.58 -11.07 -0.02
C MET A 334 1.68 -9.90 0.38
N ARG A 335 1.21 -9.11 -0.58
CA ARG A 335 0.30 -7.98 -0.36
C ARG A 335 -0.98 -8.44 0.35
N ASN A 336 -1.42 -7.72 1.37
CA ASN A 336 -2.59 -8.05 2.20
C ASN A 336 -2.52 -9.42 2.92
N ARG A 337 -1.32 -9.99 3.11
CA ARG A 337 -1.17 -11.28 3.79
C ARG A 337 -1.64 -11.23 5.25
N ILE A 338 -1.49 -10.07 5.90
CA ILE A 338 -1.88 -9.88 7.29
C ILE A 338 -3.08 -8.94 7.32
N LEU A 339 -4.27 -9.51 7.39
CA LEU A 339 -5.54 -8.79 7.47
C LEU A 339 -6.17 -9.06 8.83
N ALA A 340 -6.23 -8.03 9.68
CA ALA A 340 -6.75 -8.10 11.04
C ALA A 340 -7.32 -6.75 11.48
N GLU A 341 -8.05 -6.68 12.58
CA GLU A 341 -8.58 -5.41 13.09
C GLU A 341 -7.47 -4.48 13.57
N GLY A 342 -6.46 -5.05 14.22
CA GLY A 342 -5.28 -4.33 14.65
C GLY A 342 -4.00 -5.02 14.22
N VAL A 343 -3.06 -4.24 13.70
CA VAL A 343 -1.75 -4.69 13.22
C VAL A 343 -0.64 -3.80 13.73
N ALA A 344 0.54 -4.39 13.90
CA ALA A 344 1.78 -3.66 14.16
C ALA A 344 2.87 -4.10 13.17
N PHE A 345 3.77 -3.19 12.83
CA PHE A 345 4.86 -3.48 11.91
C PHE A 345 6.12 -2.68 12.24
N ALA A 346 7.26 -3.22 11.82
CA ALA A 346 8.56 -2.62 11.96
C ALA A 346 9.38 -2.81 10.68
N ASN A 347 10.14 -1.80 10.32
CA ASN A 347 11.10 -1.87 9.22
C ASN A 347 12.42 -1.29 9.68
N VAL A 348 13.52 -1.94 9.39
CA VAL A 348 14.87 -1.45 9.66
C VAL A 348 15.71 -1.55 8.41
N GLU A 349 16.48 -0.51 8.11
CA GLU A 349 17.37 -0.51 6.96
C GLU A 349 18.64 0.31 7.19
N PHE A 350 19.75 -0.16 6.60
CA PHE A 350 20.99 0.61 6.50
C PHE A 350 21.05 1.24 5.10
N ARG A 351 21.09 2.57 5.00
CA ARG A 351 21.23 3.33 3.76
C ARG A 351 22.69 3.67 3.55
N VAL A 352 23.38 2.86 2.74
CA VAL A 352 24.82 3.00 2.46
C VAL A 352 24.98 3.72 1.13
N GLN A 353 25.68 4.87 1.10
CA GLN A 353 26.06 5.53 -0.14
C GLN A 353 27.46 5.02 -0.56
N VAL A 354 27.47 4.17 -1.59
CA VAL A 354 28.68 3.44 -2.02
C VAL A 354 29.56 4.29 -2.94
N ALA A 355 28.95 5.00 -3.87
CA ALA A 355 29.64 5.79 -4.87
C ALA A 355 28.93 7.11 -5.13
N HIS A 356 29.70 8.18 -5.33
CA HIS A 356 29.25 9.48 -5.77
C HIS A 356 29.95 9.85 -7.07
N PHE A 357 29.20 10.37 -8.02
CA PHE A 357 29.75 10.83 -9.30
C PHE A 357 28.89 11.96 -9.85
N ARG A 358 29.41 12.64 -10.85
CA ARG A 358 28.74 13.74 -11.51
C ARG A 358 28.63 13.46 -13.02
N ILE A 359 27.44 13.67 -13.57
CA ILE A 359 27.21 13.64 -15.00
C ILE A 359 26.69 15.01 -15.42
N GLY A 360 27.46 15.75 -16.22
CA GLY A 360 27.14 17.12 -16.55
C GLY A 360 27.08 18.03 -15.33
N LYS A 361 25.91 18.62 -15.07
CA LYS A 361 25.67 19.49 -13.90
C LYS A 361 25.03 18.72 -12.73
N GLU A 362 24.62 17.48 -12.92
CA GLU A 362 23.85 16.69 -11.96
C GLU A 362 24.74 15.81 -11.09
N ASN A 363 24.43 15.74 -9.80
CA ASN A 363 25.12 14.89 -8.84
C ASN A 363 24.35 13.58 -8.69
N PHE A 364 25.07 12.46 -8.72
CA PHE A 364 24.51 11.13 -8.55
C PHE A 364 25.17 10.41 -7.39
N TYR A 365 24.40 9.54 -6.73
CA TYR A 365 24.99 8.51 -5.90
C TYR A 365 24.36 7.15 -6.18
N ILE A 366 25.16 6.11 -5.95
CA ILE A 366 24.71 4.73 -5.88
C ILE A 366 24.63 4.35 -4.41
N GLY A 367 23.51 3.82 -3.99
CA GLY A 367 23.28 3.35 -2.63
C GLY A 367 22.91 1.87 -2.58
N LEU A 368 23.28 1.24 -1.47
CA LEU A 368 22.82 -0.09 -1.09
C LEU A 368 22.04 0.03 0.22
N ASN A 369 20.94 -0.71 0.35
CA ASN A 369 20.22 -0.77 1.60
C ASN A 369 19.79 -2.19 1.96
N PRO A 370 20.60 -2.93 2.73
CA PRO A 370 20.13 -4.13 3.42
C PRO A 370 19.06 -3.75 4.44
N PHE A 371 18.01 -4.61 4.54
CA PHE A 371 16.88 -4.36 5.41
C PHE A 371 16.26 -5.64 5.97
N MET A 372 15.50 -5.46 7.05
CA MET A 372 14.57 -6.45 7.58
C MET A 372 13.24 -5.75 7.86
N ASP A 373 12.15 -6.43 7.55
CA ASP A 373 10.80 -5.97 7.80
C ASP A 373 10.06 -7.03 8.63
N ALA A 374 9.15 -6.57 9.51
CA ALA A 374 8.34 -7.42 10.37
C ALA A 374 6.92 -6.87 10.46
N GLY A 375 5.94 -7.75 10.62
CA GLY A 375 4.56 -7.37 10.90
C GLY A 375 3.82 -8.46 11.62
N MET A 376 2.82 -8.08 12.39
CA MET A 376 2.04 -9.03 13.19
C MET A 376 0.61 -8.55 13.44
N VAL A 377 -0.24 -9.48 13.75
CA VAL A 377 -1.57 -9.24 14.30
C VAL A 377 -1.42 -8.82 15.77
N VAL A 378 -2.13 -7.78 16.18
CA VAL A 378 -2.25 -7.35 17.59
C VAL A 378 -3.70 -7.36 18.09
N GLN A 379 -4.67 -7.20 17.17
CA GLN A 379 -6.09 -7.40 17.42
C GLN A 379 -6.64 -8.28 16.31
N PRO A 380 -7.02 -9.53 16.59
CA PRO A 380 -7.56 -10.42 15.58
C PRO A 380 -8.93 -9.92 15.10
N TYR A 381 -9.22 -10.17 13.84
CA TYR A 381 -10.58 -10.04 13.30
C TYR A 381 -11.42 -11.18 13.86
N ASP A 382 -12.55 -10.81 14.49
CA ASP A 382 -13.49 -11.79 15.05
C ASP A 382 -14.33 -12.41 13.93
N LYS A 383 -14.14 -13.70 13.71
CA LYS A 383 -14.94 -14.49 12.80
C LYS A 383 -16.17 -14.99 13.51
N LYS A 384 -17.28 -14.32 13.38
CA LYS A 384 -18.57 -14.70 13.98
C LYS A 384 -19.16 -15.94 13.31
N VAL A 385 -18.53 -17.08 13.47
CA VAL A 385 -19.05 -18.36 13.00
C VAL A 385 -19.65 -19.12 14.17
N SER A 386 -20.94 -19.46 14.09
CA SER A 386 -21.66 -20.11 15.17
C SER A 386 -21.27 -21.58 15.40
N ASP A 387 -20.80 -22.27 14.34
CA ASP A 387 -20.31 -23.65 14.42
C ASP A 387 -19.35 -23.96 13.26
N PRO A 388 -18.02 -23.88 13.49
CA PRO A 388 -17.02 -24.17 12.47
C PRO A 388 -17.12 -25.58 11.87
N HIS A 389 -17.48 -26.60 12.66
CA HIS A 389 -17.57 -27.98 12.20
C HIS A 389 -18.73 -28.23 11.22
N GLN A 390 -19.89 -27.65 11.46
CA GLN A 390 -21.03 -27.79 10.53
C GLN A 390 -20.76 -27.11 9.17
N VAL A 391 -20.06 -26.03 9.20
CA VAL A 391 -19.69 -25.25 8.03
C VAL A 391 -18.71 -26.04 7.12
N ILE A 392 -17.75 -26.74 7.72
CA ILE A 392 -16.79 -27.59 7.00
C ILE A 392 -17.47 -28.83 6.39
N LEU A 393 -18.38 -29.47 7.12
CA LEU A 393 -19.13 -30.62 6.63
C LEU A 393 -19.97 -30.26 5.39
N ALA A 394 -20.49 -29.05 5.28
CA ALA A 394 -21.19 -28.55 4.08
C ALA A 394 -20.23 -28.35 2.89
N ALA A 395 -18.95 -27.99 3.14
CA ALA A 395 -17.93 -27.83 2.12
C ALA A 395 -17.45 -29.18 1.53
N THR A 396 -17.50 -30.27 2.30
CA THR A 396 -17.04 -31.59 1.87
C THR A 396 -17.96 -32.28 0.86
N THR A 397 -19.18 -31.78 0.63
CA THR A 397 -20.10 -32.36 -0.36
C THR A 397 -19.61 -32.26 -1.80
N ASP A 398 -18.71 -31.36 -2.12
CA ASP A 398 -18.15 -31.15 -3.48
C ASP A 398 -16.74 -31.74 -3.66
N GLY A 399 -16.28 -32.58 -2.73
CA GLY A 399 -15.02 -33.34 -2.86
C GLY A 399 -13.76 -32.57 -2.48
N ILE A 400 -13.87 -31.33 -2.02
CA ILE A 400 -12.75 -30.58 -1.44
C ILE A 400 -12.79 -30.77 0.07
N ILE A 401 -11.87 -31.57 0.59
CA ILE A 401 -11.74 -31.79 2.04
C ILE A 401 -11.03 -30.56 2.63
N TYR A 402 -11.81 -29.63 3.16
CA TYR A 402 -11.29 -28.58 4.03
C TYR A 402 -11.28 -29.15 5.47
N ASP A 403 -10.14 -29.58 5.91
CA ASP A 403 -9.91 -29.79 7.33
C ASP A 403 -9.75 -28.40 7.97
N TYR A 404 -10.70 -28.02 8.82
CA TYR A 404 -10.66 -26.71 9.49
C TYR A 404 -9.37 -26.52 10.28
N GLU A 405 -8.90 -27.53 11.01
CA GLU A 405 -7.67 -27.46 11.80
C GLU A 405 -6.43 -27.37 10.90
N ALA A 406 -6.44 -28.00 9.73
CA ALA A 406 -5.39 -27.85 8.74
C ALA A 406 -5.41 -26.49 8.03
N TYR A 407 -6.58 -25.84 8.01
CA TYR A 407 -6.76 -24.56 7.31
C TYR A 407 -6.64 -23.36 8.25
N TYR A 408 -7.04 -23.52 9.52
CA TYR A 408 -7.11 -22.47 10.51
C TYR A 408 -6.46 -22.90 11.83
N ASP A 409 -5.29 -22.34 12.13
CA ASP A 409 -4.54 -22.62 13.36
C ASP A 409 -4.27 -21.32 14.12
N GLU A 410 -5.00 -21.09 15.20
CA GLU A 410 -4.85 -19.91 16.04
C GLU A 410 -3.62 -19.95 16.96
N SER A 411 -2.91 -21.07 17.06
CA SER A 411 -1.71 -21.20 17.90
C SER A 411 -0.60 -20.22 17.46
N ASN A 412 -0.58 -19.87 16.18
CA ASN A 412 0.41 -18.97 15.57
C ASN A 412 -0.10 -17.55 15.30
N LEU A 413 -1.29 -17.19 15.83
CA LEU A 413 -1.99 -15.94 15.58
C LEU A 413 -1.11 -14.68 15.76
N TYR A 414 -0.33 -14.62 16.82
CA TYR A 414 0.51 -13.48 17.17
C TYR A 414 1.96 -13.62 16.73
N THR A 415 2.28 -14.65 15.96
CA THR A 415 3.66 -14.85 15.46
C THR A 415 4.00 -13.78 14.43
N PRO A 416 5.16 -13.09 14.57
CA PRO A 416 5.58 -12.10 13.61
C PRO A 416 5.89 -12.71 12.25
N HIS A 417 5.38 -12.12 11.19
CA HIS A 417 5.79 -12.34 9.81
C HIS A 417 7.08 -11.58 9.57
N LEU A 418 8.12 -12.27 9.14
CA LEU A 418 9.46 -11.71 8.98
C LEU A 418 9.95 -11.81 7.55
N SER A 419 10.63 -10.78 7.09
CA SER A 419 11.31 -10.77 5.80
C SER A 419 12.66 -10.07 5.88
N ALA A 420 13.53 -10.38 4.91
CA ALA A 420 14.82 -9.74 4.76
C ALA A 420 15.11 -9.48 3.29
N GLY A 421 15.96 -8.50 3.02
CA GLY A 421 16.30 -8.14 1.65
C GLY A 421 17.40 -7.13 1.53
N CYS A 422 17.66 -6.76 0.28
CA CYS A 422 18.62 -5.73 -0.07
C CYS A 422 18.12 -4.90 -1.25
N GLY A 423 18.35 -3.60 -1.22
CA GLY A 423 18.00 -2.67 -2.28
C GLY A 423 19.20 -2.02 -2.92
N LEU A 424 19.11 -1.77 -4.23
CA LEU A 424 19.98 -0.89 -5.00
C LEU A 424 19.24 0.42 -5.23
N LYS A 425 19.90 1.54 -4.94
CA LYS A 425 19.36 2.88 -5.14
C LYS A 425 20.27 3.67 -6.09
N VAL A 426 19.64 4.37 -7.01
CA VAL A 426 20.33 5.39 -7.84
C VAL A 426 19.61 6.70 -7.58
N ALA A 427 20.32 7.64 -6.99
CA ALA A 427 19.76 8.95 -6.70
C ALA A 427 20.42 10.04 -7.54
N MET A 428 19.61 11.00 -7.97
CA MET A 428 20.03 12.21 -8.68
C MET A 428 19.62 13.41 -7.83
N ASN A 429 20.57 14.27 -7.51
CA ASN A 429 20.41 15.49 -6.71
C ASN A 429 19.69 15.27 -5.38
N ASP A 430 19.86 14.08 -4.77
CA ASP A 430 19.23 13.65 -3.51
C ASP A 430 17.69 13.57 -3.53
N ASN A 431 17.02 14.14 -4.51
CA ASN A 431 15.55 14.26 -4.54
C ASN A 431 14.88 13.20 -5.41
N PHE A 432 15.56 12.78 -6.47
CA PHE A 432 15.09 11.73 -7.35
C PHE A 432 15.83 10.43 -7.04
N VAL A 433 15.13 9.46 -6.47
CA VAL A 433 15.71 8.16 -6.11
C VAL A 433 14.95 7.08 -6.86
N LEU A 434 15.65 6.30 -7.67
CA LEU A 434 15.15 5.07 -8.25
C LEU A 434 15.60 3.89 -7.37
N SER A 435 14.65 3.09 -6.96
CA SER A 435 14.86 1.94 -6.07
C SER A 435 14.60 0.63 -6.80
N VAL A 436 15.48 -0.32 -6.60
CA VAL A 436 15.30 -1.73 -6.95
C VAL A 436 15.52 -2.54 -5.69
N ASP A 437 14.45 -3.02 -5.08
CA ASP A 437 14.47 -3.80 -3.85
C ASP A 437 14.19 -5.26 -4.15
N TRP A 438 15.00 -6.14 -3.59
CA TRP A 438 14.79 -7.58 -3.60
C TRP A 438 14.61 -8.06 -2.17
N ALA A 439 13.55 -8.85 -1.92
CA ALA A 439 13.19 -9.32 -0.60
C ALA A 439 12.66 -10.74 -0.63
N THR A 440 12.75 -11.42 0.50
CA THR A 440 12.19 -12.75 0.71
C THR A 440 11.57 -12.85 2.10
N ALA A 441 10.43 -13.52 2.20
CA ALA A 441 9.90 -13.95 3.48
C ALA A 441 10.82 -14.98 4.12
N LEU A 442 10.90 -14.98 5.44
CA LEU A 442 11.67 -15.97 6.20
C LEU A 442 10.85 -17.23 6.47
N ASP A 443 9.52 -17.13 6.43
CA ASP A 443 8.61 -18.27 6.56
C ASP A 443 8.04 -18.70 5.20
N LYS A 444 7.89 -20.01 5.00
CA LYS A 444 7.34 -20.59 3.77
C LYS A 444 5.87 -20.28 3.58
N GLN A 445 5.12 -20.05 4.66
CA GLN A 445 3.69 -19.69 4.60
C GLN A 445 3.43 -18.28 4.07
N ASP A 446 4.44 -17.44 3.98
CA ASP A 446 4.31 -16.08 3.45
C ASP A 446 4.79 -15.94 2.01
N ASN A 447 5.62 -16.88 1.54
CA ASN A 447 6.11 -16.85 0.18
C ASN A 447 6.72 -18.19 -0.19
N GLY A 448 5.92 -19.08 -0.72
CA GLY A 448 6.28 -20.48 -0.95
C GLY A 448 7.61 -20.72 -1.64
N LYS A 449 7.96 -20.02 -2.70
CA LYS A 449 9.17 -20.31 -3.51
C LYS A 449 9.86 -19.08 -4.09
N PHE A 450 9.35 -17.87 -3.88
CA PHE A 450 9.77 -16.75 -4.69
C PHE A 450 10.26 -15.55 -3.91
N SER A 451 11.37 -15.00 -4.33
CA SER A 451 11.90 -13.71 -3.91
C SER A 451 11.20 -12.60 -4.66
N ASN A 452 10.68 -11.62 -3.94
CA ASN A 452 9.93 -10.52 -4.52
C ASN A 452 10.86 -9.39 -4.95
N LEU A 453 10.67 -8.92 -6.18
CA LEU A 453 11.37 -7.77 -6.76
C LEU A 453 10.42 -6.58 -6.83
N TYR A 454 10.90 -5.41 -6.39
CA TYR A 454 10.16 -4.15 -6.43
C TYR A 454 11.01 -3.07 -7.10
N ILE A 455 10.44 -2.38 -8.08
CA ILE A 455 11.07 -1.22 -8.75
C ILE A 455 10.15 -0.02 -8.55
N LYS A 456 10.62 0.99 -7.85
CA LYS A 456 9.81 2.17 -7.51
C LYS A 456 10.65 3.43 -7.34
N MET A 457 9.95 4.56 -7.25
CA MET A 457 10.55 5.84 -6.92
C MET A 457 10.61 6.04 -5.40
N GLY A 458 11.73 6.58 -4.92
CA GLY A 458 11.96 6.88 -3.50
C GLY A 458 12.43 5.69 -2.67
N TYR A 459 12.76 5.96 -1.42
CA TYR A 459 12.90 4.94 -0.38
C TYR A 459 11.51 4.49 0.08
N MET A 460 11.45 3.40 0.84
CA MET A 460 10.17 2.88 1.32
C MET A 460 9.53 3.83 2.36
N PHE A 461 10.33 4.51 3.19
CA PHE A 461 9.88 5.46 4.20
C PHE A 461 10.92 6.56 4.45
#